data_0c4b834b32c034857f3333c1c1c17956
#
_entry.id   0c4b834b32c034857f3333c1c1c17956
#
_cell.length_a   1.000
_cell.length_b   1.000
_cell.length_c   1.000
_cell.angle_alpha   90.00
_cell.angle_beta   90.00
_cell.angle_gamma   90.00
#
_symmetry.space_group_name_H-M   'P 1'
#
loop_
_entity.id
_entity.type
_entity.pdbx_description
1 polymer ?
#
loop_
_entity_poly.entity_id
_entity_poly.type
_entity_poly.pdbx_seq_one_letter_code
_entity_poly.pdbx_strand_id
1 'polypeptide(L)'
;MDCPFCDHPKTHKHGRTSKGSQRFKCANCDRTFTETIDTLYYRRQVTPEQAETILQAHAEGSSLRGISRVGKRAYGTVVSLVRAASQKAQLVHNEEVQDVECEQIVADEMWSFIPKKQKHCSPEDLTVGDCWIGVSLAKSSGLILSARVGKHTDEFLVELVANTEGKTDCKLWYTDGWEGYERVFTDEVKHIIGKENTQRLERTNGIIRQQTGRWHRRQNKFGKLWEQTKVTTRLVITYFNWIWRHSRSRDTAAQRAGLATQPWIWNDIATYPTFY
;
A
#
# COMPACT_ATOMS: atom_id res chain seq x y z
N MET A 1 -23.60 19.22 -1.89
CA MET A 1 -22.35 18.72 -1.28
C MET A 1 -22.40 19.10 0.18
N ASP A 2 -22.34 18.13 1.05
CA ASP A 2 -22.44 18.37 2.49
C ASP A 2 -21.17 19.02 3.02
N CYS A 3 -21.29 19.72 4.13
CA CYS A 3 -20.15 20.41 4.72
C CYS A 3 -19.21 19.39 5.39
N PRO A 4 -17.94 19.28 4.99
CA PRO A 4 -17.01 18.31 5.58
C PRO A 4 -16.58 18.64 7.01
N PHE A 5 -17.11 19.73 7.59
CA PHE A 5 -16.76 20.16 8.94
C PHE A 5 -17.89 20.03 9.97
N CYS A 6 -19.14 19.92 9.52
CA CYS A 6 -20.32 19.86 10.40
C CYS A 6 -21.50 19.12 9.78
N ASP A 7 -21.28 18.39 8.68
CA ASP A 7 -22.25 17.56 7.96
C ASP A 7 -23.55 18.27 7.53
N HIS A 8 -23.54 19.61 7.57
CA HIS A 8 -24.72 20.39 7.19
C HIS A 8 -24.94 20.31 5.68
N PRO A 9 -26.17 19.94 5.20
CA PRO A 9 -26.43 19.69 3.79
C PRO A 9 -26.46 20.93 2.91
N LYS A 10 -26.66 22.14 3.51
CA LYS A 10 -26.70 23.37 2.74
C LYS A 10 -25.35 24.04 2.64
N THR A 11 -24.74 23.90 1.46
CA THR A 11 -23.57 24.65 1.04
C THR A 11 -23.88 25.42 -0.24
N HIS A 12 -23.25 26.56 -0.44
CA HIS A 12 -23.41 27.34 -1.66
C HIS A 12 -22.06 27.66 -2.29
N LYS A 13 -22.07 27.88 -3.61
CA LYS A 13 -20.86 28.24 -4.37
C LYS A 13 -20.34 29.60 -3.86
N HIS A 14 -19.05 29.68 -3.57
CA HIS A 14 -18.38 30.83 -2.99
C HIS A 14 -17.11 31.20 -3.80
N GLY A 15 -17.30 31.50 -5.08
CA GLY A 15 -16.23 31.84 -6.00
C GLY A 15 -15.35 30.64 -6.37
N ARG A 16 -14.21 30.92 -7.01
CA ARG A 16 -13.19 29.93 -7.40
C ARG A 16 -11.86 30.29 -6.78
N THR A 17 -11.00 29.29 -6.63
CA THR A 17 -9.59 29.51 -6.30
C THR A 17 -8.85 30.08 -7.53
N SER A 18 -7.65 30.63 -7.33
CA SER A 18 -6.75 31.05 -8.43
C SER A 18 -6.40 29.93 -9.42
N LYS A 19 -6.67 28.68 -9.05
CA LYS A 19 -6.46 27.46 -9.88
C LYS A 19 -7.74 26.98 -10.56
N GLY A 20 -8.85 27.70 -10.44
CA GLY A 20 -10.11 27.36 -11.06
C GLY A 20 -10.99 26.40 -10.25
N SER A 21 -10.52 25.79 -9.15
CA SER A 21 -11.33 24.90 -8.31
C SER A 21 -12.49 25.64 -7.70
N GLN A 22 -13.69 25.05 -7.72
CA GLN A 22 -14.88 25.63 -7.10
C GLN A 22 -14.72 25.66 -5.58
N ARG A 23 -14.99 26.83 -4.99
CA ARG A 23 -15.12 26.98 -3.53
C ARG A 23 -16.57 26.92 -3.12
N PHE A 24 -16.81 26.35 -1.97
CA PHE A 24 -18.10 26.28 -1.30
C PHE A 24 -18.02 26.94 0.08
N LYS A 25 -19.14 27.46 0.56
CA LYS A 25 -19.28 27.97 1.91
C LYS A 25 -20.46 27.28 2.57
N CYS A 26 -20.28 26.80 3.80
CA CYS A 26 -21.34 26.20 4.59
C CYS A 26 -22.28 27.29 5.16
N ALA A 27 -23.59 27.06 5.09
CA ALA A 27 -24.59 27.96 5.64
C ALA A 27 -24.67 27.93 7.18
N ASN A 28 -24.15 26.84 7.80
CA ASN A 28 -24.23 26.65 9.25
C ASN A 28 -22.94 27.10 9.97
N CYS A 29 -21.79 26.58 9.58
CA CYS A 29 -20.51 26.83 10.26
C CYS A 29 -19.65 27.92 9.60
N ASP A 30 -20.13 28.55 8.51
CA ASP A 30 -19.47 29.61 7.74
C ASP A 30 -18.09 29.24 7.15
N ARG A 31 -17.61 28.01 7.37
CA ARG A 31 -16.34 27.54 6.81
C ARG A 31 -16.41 27.40 5.30
N THR A 32 -15.28 27.66 4.64
CA THR A 32 -15.14 27.50 3.20
C THR A 32 -14.22 26.32 2.88
N PHE A 33 -14.56 25.57 1.83
CA PHE A 33 -13.78 24.44 1.32
C PHE A 33 -13.84 24.40 -0.21
N THR A 34 -13.06 23.53 -0.83
CA THR A 34 -13.05 23.31 -2.27
C THR A 34 -13.59 21.92 -2.60
N GLU A 35 -13.99 21.70 -3.84
CA GLU A 35 -14.41 20.39 -4.35
C GLU A 35 -13.34 19.30 -4.22
N THR A 36 -12.07 19.71 -4.02
CA THR A 36 -10.95 18.77 -3.87
C THR A 36 -10.66 18.41 -2.41
N ILE A 37 -11.48 18.90 -1.44
CA ILE A 37 -11.29 18.51 -0.05
C ILE A 37 -11.38 16.97 0.07
N ASP A 38 -10.63 16.40 0.99
CA ASP A 38 -10.50 14.96 1.23
C ASP A 38 -9.93 14.15 0.08
N THR A 39 -9.51 14.82 -1.00
CA THR A 39 -8.76 14.18 -2.08
C THR A 39 -7.25 14.44 -1.97
N LEU A 40 -6.47 13.63 -2.68
CA LEU A 40 -5.02 13.83 -2.80
C LEU A 40 -4.66 15.18 -3.44
N TYR A 41 -5.60 15.82 -4.11
CA TYR A 41 -5.43 17.11 -4.82
C TYR A 41 -5.62 18.34 -3.94
N TYR A 42 -6.18 18.17 -2.75
CA TYR A 42 -6.44 19.30 -1.86
C TYR A 42 -5.17 20.09 -1.54
N ARG A 43 -5.21 21.40 -1.77
CA ARG A 43 -4.08 22.34 -1.60
C ARG A 43 -2.80 21.99 -2.38
N ARG A 44 -2.88 21.12 -3.40
CA ARG A 44 -1.74 20.76 -4.26
C ARG A 44 -1.83 21.41 -5.64
N GLN A 45 -0.69 21.67 -6.25
CA GLN A 45 -0.58 22.17 -7.64
C GLN A 45 -0.23 21.03 -8.61
N VAL A 46 -0.84 19.86 -8.41
CA VAL A 46 -0.61 18.67 -9.22
C VAL A 46 -1.96 18.32 -9.84
N THR A 47 -1.99 18.15 -11.17
CA THR A 47 -3.20 17.67 -11.86
C THR A 47 -3.39 16.17 -11.64
N PRO A 48 -4.60 15.62 -11.86
CA PRO A 48 -4.83 14.17 -11.79
C PRO A 48 -3.86 13.38 -12.67
N GLU A 49 -3.62 13.78 -13.90
CA GLU A 49 -2.72 13.11 -14.86
C GLU A 49 -1.25 13.13 -14.40
N GLN A 50 -0.84 14.22 -13.76
CA GLN A 50 0.49 14.33 -13.19
C GLN A 50 0.65 13.45 -11.96
N ALA A 51 -0.38 13.39 -11.11
CA ALA A 51 -0.38 12.50 -9.94
C ALA A 51 -0.34 11.04 -10.38
N GLU A 52 -1.16 10.66 -11.35
CA GLU A 52 -1.16 9.32 -11.94
C GLU A 52 0.21 8.93 -12.48
N THR A 53 0.82 9.79 -13.29
CA THR A 53 2.18 9.57 -13.83
C THR A 53 3.22 9.38 -12.72
N ILE A 54 3.18 10.19 -11.66
CA ILE A 54 4.12 10.12 -10.54
C ILE A 54 3.93 8.81 -9.76
N LEU A 55 2.68 8.44 -9.46
CA LEU A 55 2.37 7.25 -8.67
C LEU A 55 2.64 5.97 -9.46
N GLN A 56 2.25 5.94 -10.74
CA GLN A 56 2.55 4.84 -11.64
C GLN A 56 4.06 4.63 -11.78
N ALA A 57 4.82 5.67 -12.08
CA ALA A 57 6.27 5.58 -12.18
C ALA A 57 6.94 5.11 -10.87
N HIS A 58 6.36 5.48 -9.71
CA HIS A 58 6.85 5.00 -8.42
C HIS A 58 6.58 3.51 -8.20
N ALA A 59 5.38 3.05 -8.52
CA ALA A 59 4.99 1.64 -8.45
C ALA A 59 5.83 0.77 -9.42
N GLU A 60 6.15 1.30 -10.60
CA GLU A 60 7.03 0.68 -11.61
C GLU A 60 8.54 0.83 -11.28
N GLY A 61 8.88 1.15 -10.06
CA GLY A 61 10.24 1.13 -9.56
C GLY A 61 11.10 2.35 -9.85
N SER A 62 10.56 3.42 -10.40
CA SER A 62 11.31 4.66 -10.58
C SER A 62 11.68 5.27 -9.23
N SER A 63 12.90 5.83 -9.13
CA SER A 63 13.32 6.55 -7.93
C SER A 63 12.61 7.91 -7.85
N LEU A 64 12.33 8.40 -6.63
CA LEU A 64 11.72 9.71 -6.41
C LEU A 64 12.49 10.85 -7.11
N ARG A 65 13.84 10.78 -7.14
CA ARG A 65 14.66 11.74 -7.90
C ARG A 65 14.53 11.54 -9.41
N GLY A 66 14.38 10.30 -9.89
CA GLY A 66 14.13 10.02 -11.31
C GLY A 66 12.79 10.60 -11.74
N ILE A 67 11.73 10.36 -10.97
CA ILE A 67 10.39 10.90 -11.20
C ILE A 67 10.42 12.45 -11.24
N SER A 68 11.13 13.08 -10.29
CA SER A 68 11.30 14.53 -10.25
C SER A 68 11.94 15.09 -11.53
N ARG A 69 13.00 14.42 -12.02
CA ARG A 69 13.67 14.84 -13.27
C ARG A 69 12.81 14.66 -14.51
N VAL A 70 12.21 13.47 -14.66
CA VAL A 70 11.39 13.13 -15.84
C VAL A 70 10.09 13.95 -15.86
N GLY A 71 9.41 14.03 -14.71
CA GLY A 71 8.16 14.77 -14.58
C GLY A 71 8.33 16.29 -14.47
N LYS A 72 9.57 16.80 -14.47
CA LYS A 72 9.90 18.25 -14.31
C LYS A 72 9.18 18.86 -13.11
N ARG A 73 9.12 18.15 -11.98
CA ARG A 73 8.51 18.59 -10.73
C ARG A 73 9.53 18.68 -9.62
N ALA A 74 9.36 19.64 -8.72
CA ALA A 74 10.20 19.77 -7.54
C ALA A 74 10.23 18.47 -6.74
N TYR A 75 11.40 18.04 -6.29
CA TYR A 75 11.57 16.79 -5.53
C TYR A 75 10.66 16.74 -4.29
N GLY A 76 10.56 17.85 -3.56
CA GLY A 76 9.67 17.95 -2.40
C GLY A 76 8.19 17.71 -2.74
N THR A 77 7.73 18.17 -3.91
CA THR A 77 6.36 17.93 -4.41
C THR A 77 6.14 16.44 -4.67
N VAL A 78 7.09 15.76 -5.34
CA VAL A 78 7.01 14.31 -5.61
C VAL A 78 6.98 13.52 -4.30
N VAL A 79 7.88 13.81 -3.36
CA VAL A 79 7.94 13.13 -2.06
C VAL A 79 6.65 13.34 -1.27
N SER A 80 6.16 14.57 -1.20
CA SER A 80 4.93 14.91 -0.48
C SER A 80 3.69 14.21 -1.08
N LEU A 81 3.60 14.15 -2.42
CA LEU A 81 2.51 13.47 -3.11
C LEU A 81 2.55 11.96 -2.82
N VAL A 82 3.70 11.33 -3.01
CA VAL A 82 3.89 9.88 -2.80
C VAL A 82 3.59 9.47 -1.36
N ARG A 83 4.00 10.26 -0.37
CA ARG A 83 3.69 10.01 1.04
C ARG A 83 2.19 10.15 1.34
N ALA A 84 1.55 11.20 0.86
CA ALA A 84 0.11 11.38 1.05
C ALA A 84 -0.71 10.28 0.34
N ALA A 85 -0.31 9.91 -0.89
CA ALA A 85 -0.93 8.79 -1.60
C ALA A 85 -0.78 7.46 -0.84
N SER A 86 0.37 7.22 -0.19
CA SER A 86 0.57 6.03 0.64
C SER A 86 -0.35 5.99 1.87
N GLN A 87 -0.62 7.13 2.50
CA GLN A 87 -1.60 7.21 3.60
C GLN A 87 -3.01 6.89 3.09
N LYS A 88 -3.41 7.49 1.97
CA LYS A 88 -4.68 7.21 1.30
C LYS A 88 -4.81 5.74 0.91
N ALA A 89 -3.76 5.17 0.33
CA ALA A 89 -3.66 3.76 -0.03
C ALA A 89 -3.86 2.82 1.16
N GLN A 90 -3.35 3.18 2.34
CA GLN A 90 -3.57 2.42 3.57
C GLN A 90 -5.03 2.49 4.02
N LEU A 91 -5.67 3.65 3.92
CA LEU A 91 -7.10 3.81 4.23
C LEU A 91 -7.95 2.93 3.29
N VAL A 92 -7.73 3.05 1.98
CA VAL A 92 -8.39 2.19 0.97
C VAL A 92 -8.22 0.72 1.31
N HIS A 93 -7.00 0.29 1.64
CA HIS A 93 -6.74 -1.11 1.98
C HIS A 93 -7.50 -1.54 3.24
N ASN A 94 -7.60 -0.67 4.24
CA ASN A 94 -8.31 -0.97 5.48
C ASN A 94 -9.83 -1.06 5.27
N GLU A 95 -10.39 -0.21 4.43
CA GLU A 95 -11.85 -0.12 4.18
C GLU A 95 -12.32 -1.19 3.18
N GLU A 96 -11.59 -1.38 2.10
CA GLU A 96 -12.04 -2.22 0.99
C GLU A 96 -11.61 -3.69 1.10
N VAL A 97 -10.49 -3.97 1.79
CA VAL A 97 -10.06 -5.35 2.04
C VAL A 97 -10.63 -5.79 3.37
N GLN A 98 -11.88 -6.24 3.36
CA GLN A 98 -12.62 -6.75 4.50
C GLN A 98 -13.42 -8.01 4.09
N ASP A 99 -13.69 -8.88 5.02
CA ASP A 99 -14.51 -10.07 4.88
C ASP A 99 -14.17 -10.90 3.63
N VAL A 100 -12.86 -11.01 3.35
CA VAL A 100 -12.36 -11.67 2.14
C VAL A 100 -12.60 -13.17 2.23
N GLU A 101 -13.41 -13.68 1.33
CA GLU A 101 -13.61 -15.12 1.19
C GLU A 101 -12.37 -15.78 0.58
N CYS A 102 -11.72 -16.63 1.34
CA CYS A 102 -10.63 -17.45 0.83
C CYS A 102 -10.51 -18.77 1.62
N GLU A 103 -10.13 -19.82 0.93
CA GLU A 103 -9.94 -21.14 1.53
C GLU A 103 -8.54 -21.32 2.15
N GLN A 104 -7.57 -20.55 1.68
CA GLN A 104 -6.16 -20.70 2.02
C GLN A 104 -5.45 -19.38 2.02
N ILE A 105 -4.70 -19.12 3.07
CA ILE A 105 -3.78 -17.98 3.18
C ILE A 105 -2.35 -18.50 2.95
N VAL A 106 -1.55 -17.74 2.24
CA VAL A 106 -0.11 -18.01 2.08
C VAL A 106 0.66 -16.81 2.60
N ALA A 107 1.66 -17.02 3.45
CA ALA A 107 2.54 -15.96 3.96
C ALA A 107 4.03 -16.29 3.75
N ASP A 108 4.82 -15.25 3.47
CA ASP A 108 6.28 -15.33 3.24
C ASP A 108 6.91 -13.93 3.42
N GLU A 109 8.21 -13.87 3.62
CA GLU A 109 8.95 -12.63 3.84
C GLU A 109 9.99 -12.38 2.75
N MET A 110 10.03 -11.14 2.30
CA MET A 110 11.08 -10.64 1.41
C MET A 110 12.15 -9.91 2.21
N TRP A 111 13.38 -10.38 2.12
CA TRP A 111 14.53 -9.72 2.73
C TRP A 111 14.95 -8.46 1.98
N SER A 112 15.33 -7.43 2.72
CA SER A 112 15.96 -6.20 2.28
C SER A 112 16.85 -5.63 3.40
N PHE A 113 17.31 -4.39 3.28
CA PHE A 113 18.07 -3.69 4.32
C PHE A 113 17.94 -2.17 4.25
N ILE A 114 18.24 -1.46 5.35
CA ILE A 114 18.12 -0.01 5.52
C ILE A 114 19.27 0.51 6.38
N PRO A 115 20.02 1.49 5.95
CA PRO A 115 20.59 1.70 4.62
C PRO A 115 21.81 0.80 4.38
N LYS A 116 22.24 0.04 5.40
CA LYS A 116 23.33 -0.95 5.38
C LYS A 116 22.84 -2.32 5.85
N LYS A 117 23.50 -3.38 5.42
CA LYS A 117 23.17 -4.75 5.83
C LYS A 117 23.52 -4.98 7.29
N GLN A 118 22.81 -5.85 7.98
CA GLN A 118 22.99 -6.16 9.39
C GLN A 118 24.46 -6.48 9.75
N LYS A 119 25.14 -7.23 8.92
CA LYS A 119 26.58 -7.58 9.12
C LYS A 119 27.55 -6.39 9.16
N HIS A 120 27.09 -5.19 8.79
CA HIS A 120 27.86 -3.95 8.83
C HIS A 120 27.30 -2.98 9.89
N CYS A 121 26.42 -3.43 10.76
CA CYS A 121 25.86 -2.65 11.85
C CYS A 121 26.67 -2.88 13.13
N SER A 122 26.83 -1.82 13.93
CA SER A 122 27.30 -1.92 15.30
C SER A 122 26.11 -2.18 16.26
N PRO A 123 26.36 -2.58 17.53
CA PRO A 123 25.29 -2.78 18.52
C PRO A 123 24.40 -1.54 18.74
N GLU A 124 24.97 -0.34 18.55
CA GLU A 124 24.27 0.94 18.73
C GLU A 124 23.38 1.29 17.52
N ASP A 125 23.51 0.58 16.41
CA ASP A 125 22.78 0.84 15.15
C ASP A 125 21.33 0.30 15.20
N LEU A 126 20.50 0.78 16.11
CA LEU A 126 19.14 0.27 16.34
C LEU A 126 18.16 0.55 15.17
N THR A 127 18.42 1.61 14.41
CA THR A 127 17.51 2.11 13.36
C THR A 127 17.90 1.69 11.95
N VAL A 128 18.91 0.83 11.79
CA VAL A 128 19.43 0.39 10.47
C VAL A 128 19.59 -1.13 10.46
N GLY A 129 20.05 -1.68 9.34
CA GLY A 129 20.31 -3.10 9.18
C GLY A 129 19.23 -3.81 8.37
N ASP A 130 19.09 -5.10 8.58
CA ASP A 130 18.16 -5.93 7.83
C ASP A 130 16.72 -5.50 8.06
N CYS A 131 15.96 -5.53 6.98
CA CYS A 131 14.57 -5.12 6.87
C CYS A 131 13.81 -6.21 6.12
N TRP A 132 12.71 -6.65 6.68
CA TRP A 132 11.87 -7.67 6.09
C TRP A 132 10.51 -7.09 5.72
N ILE A 133 9.97 -7.55 4.59
CA ILE A 133 8.66 -7.24 4.12
C ILE A 133 7.85 -8.55 4.14
N GLY A 134 7.08 -8.74 5.21
CA GLY A 134 6.15 -9.85 5.32
C GLY A 134 4.91 -9.58 4.51
N VAL A 135 4.45 -10.58 3.77
CA VAL A 135 3.27 -10.50 2.91
C VAL A 135 2.40 -11.73 3.15
N SER A 136 1.12 -11.52 3.36
CA SER A 136 0.10 -12.57 3.32
C SER A 136 -0.86 -12.32 2.17
N LEU A 137 -1.30 -13.38 1.51
CA LEU A 137 -2.29 -13.29 0.42
C LEU A 137 -3.32 -14.41 0.46
N ALA A 138 -4.51 -14.14 -0.07
CA ALA A 138 -5.52 -15.13 -0.39
C ALA A 138 -5.06 -15.94 -1.60
N LYS A 139 -4.83 -17.25 -1.43
CA LYS A 139 -4.15 -18.10 -2.44
C LYS A 139 -4.93 -18.17 -3.75
N SER A 140 -6.26 -18.22 -3.74
CA SER A 140 -7.11 -18.33 -4.94
C SER A 140 -7.06 -17.06 -5.80
N SER A 141 -7.29 -15.89 -5.22
CA SER A 141 -7.33 -14.60 -5.92
C SER A 141 -5.94 -13.99 -6.14
N GLY A 142 -4.99 -14.27 -5.26
CA GLY A 142 -3.71 -13.56 -5.17
C GLY A 142 -3.81 -12.15 -4.60
N LEU A 143 -4.94 -11.86 -3.93
CA LEU A 143 -5.14 -10.59 -3.22
C LEU A 143 -4.21 -10.55 -2.01
N ILE A 144 -3.40 -9.51 -1.91
CA ILE A 144 -2.56 -9.28 -0.74
C ILE A 144 -3.46 -8.78 0.39
N LEU A 145 -3.59 -9.59 1.45
CA LEU A 145 -4.41 -9.31 2.63
C LEU A 145 -3.68 -8.37 3.59
N SER A 146 -2.40 -8.60 3.81
CA SER A 146 -1.57 -7.77 4.68
C SER A 146 -0.14 -7.69 4.18
N ALA A 147 0.52 -6.59 4.49
CA ALA A 147 1.97 -6.46 4.35
C ALA A 147 2.55 -5.60 5.46
N ARG A 148 3.64 -6.06 6.02
CA ARG A 148 4.36 -5.38 7.11
C ARG A 148 5.81 -5.17 6.75
N VAL A 149 6.39 -4.11 7.29
CA VAL A 149 7.80 -3.78 7.14
C VAL A 149 8.41 -3.70 8.52
N GLY A 150 9.35 -4.59 8.83
CA GLY A 150 9.92 -4.69 10.17
C GLY A 150 11.24 -5.44 10.24
N LYS A 151 11.69 -5.70 11.43
CA LYS A 151 12.76 -6.65 11.74
C LYS A 151 12.17 -8.08 11.73
N HIS A 152 13.00 -9.08 11.60
CA HIS A 152 12.59 -10.50 11.60
C HIS A 152 12.41 -10.98 13.05
N THR A 153 11.30 -10.61 13.67
CA THR A 153 10.98 -10.91 15.08
C THR A 153 9.55 -11.43 15.20
N ASP A 154 9.24 -12.02 16.34
CA ASP A 154 7.90 -12.54 16.61
C ASP A 154 6.86 -11.39 16.64
N GLU A 155 7.21 -10.19 17.15
CA GLU A 155 6.32 -9.03 17.12
C GLU A 155 5.95 -8.61 15.70
N PHE A 156 6.89 -8.69 14.76
CA PHE A 156 6.63 -8.44 13.35
C PHE A 156 5.61 -9.44 12.77
N LEU A 157 5.72 -10.72 13.17
CA LEU A 157 4.75 -11.76 12.75
C LEU A 157 3.39 -11.56 13.41
N VAL A 158 3.36 -11.26 14.71
CA VAL A 158 2.10 -10.96 15.42
C VAL A 158 1.32 -9.87 14.69
N GLU A 159 2.01 -8.79 14.28
CA GLU A 159 1.37 -7.73 13.52
C GLU A 159 0.90 -8.19 12.12
N LEU A 160 1.66 -9.02 11.43
CA LEU A 160 1.28 -9.55 10.11
C LEU A 160 0.06 -10.45 10.23
N VAL A 161 0.07 -11.39 11.18
CA VAL A 161 -1.01 -12.35 11.43
C VAL A 161 -2.29 -11.64 11.85
N ALA A 162 -2.23 -10.78 12.87
CA ALA A 162 -3.40 -10.05 13.36
C ALA A 162 -4.03 -9.17 12.29
N ASN A 163 -3.22 -8.48 11.46
CA ASN A 163 -3.75 -7.70 10.34
C ASN A 163 -4.37 -8.58 9.23
N THR A 164 -3.89 -9.79 9.04
CA THR A 164 -4.44 -10.73 8.07
C THR A 164 -5.76 -11.31 8.57
N GLU A 165 -5.81 -11.73 9.83
CA GLU A 165 -7.02 -12.27 10.47
C GLU A 165 -8.14 -11.23 10.55
N GLY A 166 -7.81 -9.95 10.66
CA GLY A 166 -8.79 -8.86 10.56
C GLY A 166 -9.35 -8.64 9.15
N LYS A 167 -8.97 -9.45 8.15
CA LYS A 167 -9.42 -9.32 6.76
C LYS A 167 -10.19 -10.55 6.25
N THR A 168 -10.10 -11.67 6.93
CA THR A 168 -10.72 -12.95 6.54
C THR A 168 -10.85 -13.89 7.74
N ASP A 169 -11.88 -14.69 7.73
CA ASP A 169 -12.09 -15.75 8.73
C ASP A 169 -11.32 -17.05 8.41
N CYS A 170 -10.53 -17.07 7.34
CA CYS A 170 -9.77 -18.24 6.94
C CYS A 170 -8.72 -18.61 7.98
N LYS A 171 -8.73 -19.86 8.43
CA LYS A 171 -7.80 -20.41 9.43
C LYS A 171 -6.76 -21.36 8.84
N LEU A 172 -6.74 -21.58 7.53
CA LEU A 172 -5.78 -22.46 6.87
C LEU A 172 -4.63 -21.65 6.29
N TRP A 173 -3.46 -21.79 6.91
CA TRP A 173 -2.26 -21.05 6.55
C TRP A 173 -1.15 -21.94 6.00
N TYR A 174 -0.52 -21.48 4.95
CA TYR A 174 0.67 -22.07 4.35
C TYR A 174 1.84 -21.09 4.48
N THR A 175 2.94 -21.55 5.04
CA THR A 175 4.18 -20.75 5.18
C THR A 175 5.40 -21.58 4.77
N ASP A 176 6.55 -20.94 4.74
CA ASP A 176 7.82 -21.64 4.76
C ASP A 176 8.16 -22.17 6.16
N GLY A 177 9.38 -22.67 6.34
CA GLY A 177 9.82 -23.30 7.59
C GLY A 177 10.32 -22.34 8.68
N TRP A 178 9.92 -21.06 8.69
CA TRP A 178 10.29 -20.18 9.80
C TRP A 178 9.47 -20.49 11.06
N GLU A 179 10.16 -21.00 12.09
CA GLU A 179 9.56 -21.41 13.38
C GLU A 179 8.81 -20.29 14.11
N GLY A 180 9.01 -19.02 13.73
CA GLY A 180 8.27 -17.88 14.27
C GLY A 180 6.76 -18.04 14.13
N TYR A 181 6.29 -18.63 13.02
CA TYR A 181 4.87 -18.87 12.81
C TYR A 181 4.27 -19.83 13.83
N GLU A 182 4.99 -20.89 14.22
CA GLU A 182 4.53 -21.86 15.23
C GLU A 182 4.38 -21.20 16.62
N ARG A 183 5.22 -20.19 16.92
CA ARG A 183 5.13 -19.45 18.19
C ARG A 183 4.01 -18.42 18.22
N VAL A 184 3.57 -17.94 17.08
CA VAL A 184 2.60 -16.84 16.97
C VAL A 184 1.19 -17.35 16.71
N PHE A 185 1.03 -18.43 15.97
CA PHE A 185 -0.29 -18.97 15.67
C PHE A 185 -0.96 -19.56 16.93
N THR A 186 -2.28 -19.37 17.00
CA THR A 186 -3.15 -20.00 17.99
C THR A 186 -3.55 -21.41 17.55
N ASP A 187 -4.07 -22.22 18.49
CA ASP A 187 -4.54 -23.58 18.20
C ASP A 187 -5.69 -23.65 17.18
N GLU A 188 -6.34 -22.52 16.89
CA GLU A 188 -7.41 -22.43 15.89
C GLU A 188 -6.86 -22.42 14.46
N VAL A 189 -5.58 -22.06 14.27
CA VAL A 189 -4.94 -21.96 12.96
C VAL A 189 -4.44 -23.33 12.52
N LYS A 190 -4.94 -23.79 11.38
CA LYS A 190 -4.37 -24.97 10.71
C LYS A 190 -3.16 -24.54 9.91
N HIS A 191 -1.97 -24.73 10.48
CA HIS A 191 -0.70 -24.37 9.86
C HIS A 191 -0.11 -25.53 9.08
N ILE A 192 0.26 -25.29 7.83
CA ILE A 192 0.93 -26.26 6.94
C ILE A 192 2.23 -25.65 6.44
N ILE A 193 3.33 -26.28 6.79
CA ILE A 193 4.67 -25.91 6.36
C ILE A 193 5.00 -26.67 5.07
N GLY A 194 5.47 -25.96 4.04
CA GLY A 194 5.94 -26.61 2.82
C GLY A 194 6.09 -25.64 1.64
N LYS A 195 7.24 -25.72 1.00
CA LYS A 195 7.56 -24.87 -0.18
C LYS A 195 6.65 -25.12 -1.38
N GLU A 196 6.14 -26.33 -1.53
CA GLU A 196 5.19 -26.68 -2.60
C GLU A 196 3.89 -25.90 -2.52
N ASN A 197 3.55 -25.39 -1.35
CA ASN A 197 2.32 -24.64 -1.11
C ASN A 197 2.51 -23.11 -1.25
N THR A 198 3.75 -22.61 -1.20
CA THR A 198 4.08 -21.18 -1.25
C THR A 198 4.41 -20.66 -2.66
N GLN A 199 4.43 -21.52 -3.68
CA GLN A 199 4.81 -21.17 -5.06
C GLN A 199 4.07 -19.94 -5.63
N ARG A 200 2.79 -19.78 -5.32
CA ARG A 200 2.02 -18.62 -5.80
C ARG A 200 2.54 -17.33 -5.19
N LEU A 201 2.81 -17.34 -3.89
CA LEU A 201 3.36 -16.17 -3.19
C LEU A 201 4.80 -15.89 -3.63
N GLU A 202 5.64 -16.91 -3.77
CA GLU A 202 7.00 -16.77 -4.29
C GLU A 202 7.00 -16.12 -5.68
N ARG A 203 6.07 -16.52 -6.55
CA ARG A 203 5.87 -15.89 -7.86
C ARG A 203 5.43 -14.44 -7.72
N THR A 204 4.48 -14.15 -6.85
CA THR A 204 4.00 -12.79 -6.57
C THR A 204 5.14 -11.92 -6.05
N ASN A 205 5.89 -12.41 -5.07
CA ASN A 205 7.08 -11.75 -4.54
C ASN A 205 8.16 -11.53 -5.62
N GLY A 206 8.33 -12.50 -6.51
CA GLY A 206 9.22 -12.41 -7.67
C GLY A 206 8.81 -11.30 -8.64
N ILE A 207 7.53 -11.22 -8.99
CA ILE A 207 6.97 -10.17 -9.86
C ILE A 207 7.13 -8.80 -9.20
N ILE A 208 6.76 -8.67 -7.93
CA ILE A 208 6.90 -7.44 -7.15
C ILE A 208 8.36 -6.96 -7.15
N ARG A 209 9.31 -7.85 -6.89
CA ARG A 209 10.75 -7.53 -6.92
C ARG A 209 11.19 -7.07 -8.31
N GLN A 210 10.82 -7.81 -9.35
CA GLN A 210 11.20 -7.49 -10.72
C GLN A 210 10.64 -6.15 -11.16
N GLN A 211 9.34 -5.94 -10.98
CA GLN A 211 8.64 -4.75 -11.44
C GLN A 211 9.08 -3.50 -10.68
N THR A 212 9.12 -3.56 -9.37
CA THR A 212 9.54 -2.40 -8.56
C THR A 212 11.06 -2.16 -8.62
N GLY A 213 11.83 -3.14 -9.06
CA GLY A 213 13.28 -3.11 -9.00
C GLY A 213 13.81 -2.94 -7.58
N ARG A 214 13.03 -3.34 -6.55
CA ARG A 214 13.35 -3.20 -5.12
C ARG A 214 13.39 -4.58 -4.46
N TRP A 215 13.95 -4.62 -3.26
CA TRP A 215 14.00 -5.83 -2.42
C TRP A 215 14.72 -7.03 -3.06
N HIS A 216 15.64 -6.77 -3.97
CA HIS A 216 16.56 -7.76 -4.48
C HIS A 216 17.85 -7.83 -3.65
N ARG A 217 18.43 -9.02 -3.54
CA ARG A 217 19.65 -9.23 -2.74
C ARG A 217 20.90 -8.52 -3.27
N ARG A 218 20.94 -8.19 -4.57
CA ARG A 218 22.13 -7.66 -5.27
C ARG A 218 21.85 -6.39 -6.05
N GLN A 219 21.19 -5.41 -5.44
CA GLN A 219 20.97 -4.13 -6.11
C GLN A 219 21.13 -2.92 -5.20
N ASN A 220 21.31 -1.77 -5.87
CA ASN A 220 21.49 -0.47 -5.24
C ASN A 220 20.18 0.28 -4.90
N LYS A 221 19.00 -0.30 -5.22
CA LYS A 221 17.68 0.27 -4.91
C LYS A 221 17.13 -0.19 -3.55
N PHE A 222 17.99 -0.31 -2.56
CA PHE A 222 17.59 -0.63 -1.19
C PHE A 222 16.97 0.57 -0.47
N GLY A 223 16.27 0.31 0.63
CA GLY A 223 15.67 1.36 1.47
C GLY A 223 16.74 2.24 2.12
N LYS A 224 16.50 3.55 2.12
CA LYS A 224 17.35 4.51 2.84
C LYS A 224 16.76 4.88 4.21
N LEU A 225 15.43 4.80 4.32
CA LEU A 225 14.65 5.15 5.51
C LEU A 225 13.52 4.15 5.68
N TRP A 226 13.25 3.74 6.91
CA TRP A 226 12.13 2.86 7.27
C TRP A 226 10.81 3.40 6.78
N GLU A 227 10.52 4.65 7.08
CA GLU A 227 9.26 5.28 6.68
C GLU A 227 9.08 5.28 5.16
N GLN A 228 10.13 5.57 4.38
CA GLN A 228 10.02 5.54 2.92
C GLN A 228 9.86 4.11 2.38
N THR A 229 10.37 3.10 3.07
CA THR A 229 10.14 1.70 2.72
C THR A 229 8.69 1.33 2.98
N LYS A 230 8.11 1.71 4.12
CA LYS A 230 6.68 1.52 4.44
C LYS A 230 5.80 2.22 3.40
N VAL A 231 6.11 3.49 3.07
CA VAL A 231 5.40 4.25 2.01
C VAL A 231 5.40 3.50 0.69
N THR A 232 6.55 3.01 0.26
CA THR A 232 6.67 2.27 -1.01
C THR A 232 5.89 0.96 -0.95
N THR A 233 5.99 0.20 0.14
CA THR A 233 5.28 -1.07 0.32
C THR A 233 3.77 -0.89 0.19
N ARG A 234 3.18 0.10 0.87
CA ARG A 234 1.74 0.39 0.78
C ARG A 234 1.29 0.68 -0.65
N LEU A 235 2.02 1.54 -1.37
CA LEU A 235 1.69 1.88 -2.75
C LEU A 235 1.83 0.70 -3.70
N VAL A 236 2.86 -0.12 -3.52
CA VAL A 236 3.09 -1.33 -4.33
C VAL A 236 1.95 -2.32 -4.12
N ILE A 237 1.53 -2.57 -2.87
CA ILE A 237 0.42 -3.47 -2.56
C ILE A 237 -0.88 -2.96 -3.16
N THR A 238 -1.18 -1.66 -3.00
CA THR A 238 -2.36 -1.05 -3.62
C THR A 238 -2.33 -1.22 -5.14
N TYR A 239 -1.18 -0.99 -5.75
CA TYR A 239 -1.00 -1.18 -7.18
C TYR A 239 -1.29 -2.63 -7.61
N PHE A 240 -0.72 -3.62 -6.93
CA PHE A 240 -0.93 -5.03 -7.26
C PHE A 240 -2.35 -5.52 -6.97
N ASN A 241 -2.98 -5.02 -5.93
CA ASN A 241 -4.35 -5.42 -5.60
C ASN A 241 -5.38 -4.83 -6.56
N TRP A 242 -5.28 -3.54 -6.89
CA TRP A 242 -6.35 -2.78 -7.50
C TRP A 242 -6.11 -2.35 -8.94
N ILE A 243 -4.85 -2.14 -9.35
CA ILE A 243 -4.51 -1.49 -10.62
C ILE A 243 -3.83 -2.46 -11.59
N TRP A 244 -2.85 -3.21 -11.10
CA TRP A 244 -2.07 -4.13 -11.91
C TRP A 244 -2.92 -5.30 -12.42
N ARG A 245 -2.90 -5.51 -13.75
CA ARG A 245 -3.63 -6.60 -14.40
C ARG A 245 -2.69 -7.75 -14.73
N HIS A 246 -3.09 -8.94 -14.40
CA HIS A 246 -2.35 -10.13 -14.78
C HIS A 246 -2.41 -10.31 -16.31
N SER A 247 -1.27 -10.58 -16.94
CA SER A 247 -1.16 -10.62 -18.42
C SER A 247 -2.08 -11.63 -19.11
N ARG A 248 -2.42 -12.74 -18.44
CA ARG A 248 -3.28 -13.80 -18.99
C ARG A 248 -4.76 -13.56 -18.71
N SER A 249 -5.13 -13.32 -17.47
CA SER A 249 -6.54 -13.16 -17.04
C SER A 249 -7.08 -11.75 -17.29
N ARG A 250 -6.18 -10.76 -17.43
CA ARG A 250 -6.47 -9.35 -17.65
C ARG A 250 -7.27 -8.67 -16.53
N ASP A 251 -7.42 -9.33 -15.40
CA ASP A 251 -8.06 -8.84 -14.19
C ASP A 251 -7.04 -8.48 -13.11
N THR A 252 -7.49 -7.75 -12.10
CA THR A 252 -6.73 -7.43 -10.90
C THR A 252 -6.98 -8.48 -9.81
N ALA A 253 -6.15 -8.47 -8.75
CA ALA A 253 -6.37 -9.35 -7.61
C ALA A 253 -7.68 -9.02 -6.88
N ALA A 254 -8.05 -7.74 -6.76
CA ALA A 254 -9.32 -7.30 -6.17
C ALA A 254 -10.53 -7.80 -6.97
N GLN A 255 -10.47 -7.81 -8.31
CA GLN A 255 -11.54 -8.39 -9.12
C GLN A 255 -11.68 -9.90 -8.90
N ARG A 256 -10.58 -10.64 -8.83
CA ARG A 256 -10.61 -12.09 -8.55
C ARG A 256 -11.11 -12.43 -7.14
N ALA A 257 -10.95 -11.50 -6.21
CA ALA A 257 -11.46 -11.62 -4.84
C ALA A 257 -12.93 -11.15 -4.69
N GLY A 258 -13.56 -10.67 -5.76
CA GLY A 258 -14.94 -10.16 -5.72
C GLY A 258 -15.06 -8.74 -5.10
N LEU A 259 -13.95 -8.06 -4.81
CA LEU A 259 -13.96 -6.73 -4.18
C LEU A 259 -14.12 -5.58 -5.18
N ALA A 260 -13.95 -5.83 -6.45
CA ALA A 260 -14.09 -4.82 -7.50
C ALA A 260 -14.70 -5.43 -8.77
N THR A 261 -15.55 -4.66 -9.46
CA THR A 261 -16.13 -5.06 -10.74
C THR A 261 -15.23 -4.69 -11.92
N GLN A 262 -14.37 -3.70 -11.75
CA GLN A 262 -13.42 -3.22 -12.76
C GLN A 262 -12.08 -2.87 -12.12
N PRO A 263 -10.98 -2.87 -12.89
CA PRO A 263 -9.70 -2.38 -12.40
C PRO A 263 -9.80 -0.92 -12.00
N TRP A 264 -9.17 -0.57 -10.89
CA TRP A 264 -9.04 0.82 -10.47
C TRP A 264 -7.87 1.50 -11.18
N ILE A 265 -7.86 2.83 -11.12
CA ILE A 265 -6.75 3.68 -11.52
C ILE A 265 -6.27 4.51 -10.31
N TRP A 266 -5.12 5.17 -10.44
CA TRP A 266 -4.60 5.99 -9.34
C TRP A 266 -5.54 7.13 -8.93
N ASN A 267 -6.39 7.59 -9.85
CA ASN A 267 -7.40 8.61 -9.52
C ASN A 267 -8.47 8.09 -8.57
N ASP A 268 -8.87 6.82 -8.65
CA ASP A 268 -9.83 6.23 -7.71
C ASP A 268 -9.25 6.22 -6.30
N ILE A 269 -7.97 5.88 -6.17
CA ILE A 269 -7.24 5.95 -4.88
C ILE A 269 -7.14 7.42 -4.40
N ALA A 270 -6.83 8.35 -5.30
CA ALA A 270 -6.62 9.76 -4.97
C ALA A 270 -7.90 10.46 -4.50
N THR A 271 -9.05 10.04 -5.02
CA THR A 271 -10.36 10.63 -4.74
C THR A 271 -11.22 9.78 -3.80
N TYR A 272 -10.70 8.65 -3.33
CA TYR A 272 -11.40 7.79 -2.38
C TYR A 272 -11.88 8.60 -1.17
N PRO A 273 -13.15 8.53 -0.79
CA PRO A 273 -13.66 9.31 0.32
C PRO A 273 -12.95 8.95 1.63
N THR A 274 -12.48 9.97 2.34
CA THR A 274 -11.93 9.81 3.69
C THR A 274 -12.85 10.57 4.62
N PHE A 275 -13.57 9.85 5.45
CA PHE A 275 -14.32 10.46 6.54
C PHE A 275 -13.36 10.77 7.68
N TYR A 276 -13.27 12.01 8.09
CA TYR A 276 -12.57 12.46 9.29
C TYR A 276 -13.56 12.71 10.40
#